data_e561aad3760d07e5fe9ff37b97d20e42
#
_entry.id   e561aad3760d07e5fe9ff37b97d20e42
#
_cell.length_a   1.000
_cell.length_b   1.000
_cell.length_c   1.000
_cell.angle_alpha   90.00
_cell.angle_beta   90.00
_cell.angle_gamma   90.00
#
_symmetry.space_group_name_H-M   'P 1'
#
loop_
_entity.id
_entity.type
_entity.pdbx_description
1 polymer ?
#
loop_
_entity_poly.entity_id
_entity_poly.type
_entity_poly.pdbx_seq_one_letter_code
_entity_poly.pdbx_strand_id
1 'polypeptide(L)'
;MHTTAKMDAAVFVENISVMVGTGDDHKALLRNISIAVPEGSFLTIIGASGSGKSVLIRTLAGIQPVSAGRVLLAGHPVETLREQLPLAVGYLPKFGAFHEDLTVTEILDFAMALRLPGSVPKATREQWCEHVIDLARVRPFLHQKYRTLSGGQMRRIALAEELVGDPAFLLLDEMTTGLDPYSEHELMVRLKELAHGLKKTVVLVTHMARNLRLCDSVIFLHEGRLCFQGPYDELLRTHGTGSVEAIFGGYQHASATGDFVGFDADRSGELPLPPEPSALNTAPPPGNLSQLFTLMRRQYILLCRDRAQLGLHLSLLITFPMLVAIFATNGLPHMQAIKVTKLPTDIIQTMVNGLTNLKETFTTALLVSGLSMFQVILLTLMGANNGAREIAKERDVLEKELRAGLSPWAYVTTKSLLVVCLSVAQAFCMTWFVKTVCGFPGSFFSQFEILFATTLAMSMVCLAISSVSKSPERASLLANFLVGLQLPLSGVVLALPQLASFLCRPFIAAYWGWSGYLKTLSAYPLYDIVRQSTNTHITDFNLCLLILCLHVVAGGMIAWIFVTRMKRAVQS
;
A
#
# COMPACT_ATOMS: atom_id res chain seq x y z
N MET A 1 -22.65 -15.11 -52.27
CA MET A 1 -22.67 -13.89 -51.42
C MET A 1 -22.73 -14.35 -49.97
N HIS A 2 -21.58 -14.59 -49.32
CA HIS A 2 -21.50 -14.80 -47.89
C HIS A 2 -21.44 -13.42 -47.23
N THR A 3 -22.52 -13.04 -46.62
CA THR A 3 -22.55 -11.87 -45.74
C THR A 3 -21.68 -12.23 -44.54
N THR A 4 -20.41 -11.80 -44.54
CA THR A 4 -19.57 -11.79 -43.34
C THR A 4 -20.26 -10.90 -42.33
N ALA A 5 -20.94 -11.51 -41.35
CA ALA A 5 -21.43 -10.81 -40.18
C ALA A 5 -20.24 -10.09 -39.56
N LYS A 6 -20.34 -8.77 -39.42
CA LYS A 6 -19.36 -7.91 -38.77
C LYS A 6 -19.27 -8.40 -37.30
N MET A 7 -18.31 -9.28 -37.02
CA MET A 7 -18.08 -9.74 -35.64
C MET A 7 -17.43 -8.57 -34.93
N ASP A 8 -18.18 -7.89 -34.07
CA ASP A 8 -17.64 -6.85 -33.21
C ASP A 8 -16.73 -7.52 -32.18
N ALA A 9 -15.41 -7.41 -32.41
CA ALA A 9 -14.41 -7.95 -31.51
C ALA A 9 -14.38 -7.12 -30.22
N ALA A 10 -14.64 -7.72 -29.08
CA ALA A 10 -14.55 -7.05 -27.78
C ALA A 10 -13.09 -6.86 -27.34
N VAL A 11 -12.22 -7.84 -27.64
CA VAL A 11 -10.76 -7.73 -27.44
C VAL A 11 -10.09 -7.81 -28.81
N PHE A 12 -9.34 -6.79 -29.16
CA PHE A 12 -8.60 -6.72 -30.40
C PHE A 12 -7.14 -6.40 -30.12
N VAL A 13 -6.26 -7.27 -30.58
CA VAL A 13 -4.81 -7.18 -30.39
C VAL A 13 -4.15 -7.20 -31.75
N GLU A 14 -3.34 -6.21 -32.05
CA GLU A 14 -2.69 -6.06 -33.34
C GLU A 14 -1.17 -6.00 -33.18
N ASN A 15 -0.48 -7.03 -33.67
CA ASN A 15 0.98 -7.13 -33.80
C ASN A 15 1.74 -6.76 -32.51
N ILE A 16 1.24 -7.17 -31.31
CA ILE A 16 1.91 -6.82 -30.09
C ILE A 16 3.21 -7.59 -29.90
N SER A 17 4.22 -6.85 -29.43
CA SER A 17 5.47 -7.41 -28.94
C SER A 17 5.80 -6.81 -27.57
N VAL A 18 6.33 -7.63 -26.67
CA VAL A 18 6.77 -7.20 -25.35
C VAL A 18 8.22 -7.60 -25.17
N MET A 19 9.07 -6.60 -24.96
CA MET A 19 10.50 -6.75 -24.72
C MET A 19 10.81 -6.37 -23.27
N VAL A 20 11.71 -7.10 -22.61
CA VAL A 20 12.18 -6.79 -21.24
C VAL A 20 13.69 -6.86 -21.21
N GLY A 21 14.32 -5.90 -20.56
CA GLY A 21 15.78 -5.78 -20.43
C GLY A 21 16.22 -4.33 -20.62
N THR A 22 17.46 -4.02 -20.22
CA THR A 22 18.10 -2.71 -20.39
C THR A 22 19.41 -2.88 -21.16
N GLY A 23 19.67 -2.02 -22.16
CA GLY A 23 20.87 -2.12 -22.99
C GLY A 23 20.78 -3.25 -24.02
N ASP A 24 21.89 -3.95 -24.27
CA ASP A 24 21.98 -5.01 -25.31
C ASP A 24 21.31 -6.34 -24.91
N ASP A 25 20.84 -6.48 -23.67
CA ASP A 25 20.25 -7.72 -23.17
C ASP A 25 18.71 -7.67 -23.22
N HIS A 26 18.16 -7.49 -24.44
CA HIS A 26 16.71 -7.48 -24.68
C HIS A 26 16.16 -8.90 -24.89
N LYS A 27 15.31 -9.36 -23.96
CA LYS A 27 14.56 -10.61 -24.12
C LYS A 27 13.14 -10.34 -24.57
N ALA A 28 12.77 -10.89 -25.74
CA ALA A 28 11.39 -10.85 -26.23
C ALA A 28 10.55 -11.86 -25.44
N LEU A 29 9.53 -11.37 -24.71
CA LEU A 29 8.58 -12.19 -23.98
C LEU A 29 7.36 -12.53 -24.81
N LEU A 30 6.92 -11.61 -25.70
CA LEU A 30 5.88 -11.82 -26.70
C LEU A 30 6.39 -11.29 -28.04
N ARG A 31 6.01 -11.98 -29.14
CA ARG A 31 6.50 -11.68 -30.49
C ARG A 31 5.34 -11.69 -31.48
N ASN A 32 5.00 -10.51 -31.98
CA ASN A 32 4.05 -10.31 -33.09
C ASN A 32 2.73 -11.07 -32.90
N ILE A 33 2.06 -10.88 -31.77
CA ILE A 33 0.80 -11.55 -31.44
C ILE A 33 -0.37 -10.70 -31.93
N SER A 34 -1.28 -11.33 -32.69
CA SER A 34 -2.51 -10.73 -33.19
C SER A 34 -3.69 -11.63 -32.83
N ILE A 35 -4.72 -11.09 -32.15
CA ILE A 35 -5.84 -11.85 -31.58
C ILE A 35 -7.11 -11.01 -31.72
N ALA A 36 -8.23 -11.65 -32.06
CA ALA A 36 -9.56 -11.07 -31.99
C ALA A 36 -10.48 -11.97 -31.17
N VAL A 37 -11.17 -11.40 -30.17
CA VAL A 37 -12.08 -12.13 -29.26
C VAL A 37 -13.45 -11.47 -29.32
N PRO A 38 -14.52 -12.21 -29.64
CA PRO A 38 -15.89 -11.70 -29.67
C PRO A 38 -16.40 -11.27 -28.28
N GLU A 39 -17.38 -10.35 -28.26
CA GLU A 39 -18.07 -9.97 -27.04
C GLU A 39 -18.83 -11.16 -26.43
N GLY A 40 -18.84 -11.24 -25.09
CA GLY A 40 -19.60 -12.28 -24.38
C GLY A 40 -19.04 -13.68 -24.57
N SER A 41 -17.77 -13.85 -24.97
CA SER A 41 -17.13 -15.15 -25.18
C SER A 41 -16.21 -15.55 -24.03
N PHE A 42 -16.02 -16.85 -23.89
CA PHE A 42 -15.09 -17.46 -22.93
C PHE A 42 -13.86 -18.01 -23.66
N LEU A 43 -12.75 -17.29 -23.53
CA LEU A 43 -11.45 -17.61 -24.12
C LEU A 43 -10.52 -18.24 -23.09
N THR A 44 -9.75 -19.25 -23.48
CA THR A 44 -8.69 -19.81 -22.63
C THR A 44 -7.32 -19.75 -23.30
N ILE A 45 -6.32 -19.27 -22.57
CA ILE A 45 -4.91 -19.22 -22.99
C ILE A 45 -4.17 -20.39 -22.37
N ILE A 46 -3.60 -21.26 -23.20
CA ILE A 46 -2.80 -22.41 -22.80
C ILE A 46 -1.38 -22.36 -23.36
N GLY A 47 -0.49 -23.17 -22.84
CA GLY A 47 0.91 -23.27 -23.27
C GLY A 47 1.82 -23.74 -22.12
N ALA A 48 3.06 -24.12 -22.44
CA ALA A 48 4.04 -24.55 -21.46
C ALA A 48 4.39 -23.43 -20.46
N SER A 49 5.02 -23.77 -19.33
CA SER A 49 5.55 -22.76 -18.41
C SER A 49 6.60 -21.90 -19.13
N GLY A 50 6.54 -20.59 -18.95
CA GLY A 50 7.44 -19.65 -19.62
C GLY A 50 7.03 -19.27 -21.06
N SER A 51 5.93 -19.78 -21.62
CA SER A 51 5.47 -19.45 -22.98
C SER A 51 4.95 -18.02 -23.18
N GLY A 52 4.82 -17.20 -22.11
CA GLY A 52 4.36 -15.81 -22.21
C GLY A 52 2.89 -15.58 -21.81
N LYS A 53 2.15 -16.61 -21.33
CA LYS A 53 0.72 -16.50 -20.97
C LYS A 53 0.41 -15.39 -19.97
N SER A 54 1.14 -15.35 -18.85
CA SER A 54 0.94 -14.32 -17.81
C SER A 54 1.40 -12.93 -18.30
N VAL A 55 2.29 -12.86 -19.28
CA VAL A 55 2.65 -11.60 -19.93
C VAL A 55 1.50 -11.14 -20.79
N LEU A 56 0.95 -12.03 -21.65
CA LEU A 56 -0.17 -11.70 -22.52
C LEU A 56 -1.39 -11.22 -21.72
N ILE A 57 -1.82 -11.95 -20.69
CA ILE A 57 -3.00 -11.54 -19.92
C ILE A 57 -2.76 -10.22 -19.17
N ARG A 58 -1.54 -9.94 -18.68
CA ARG A 58 -1.18 -8.63 -18.11
C ARG A 58 -1.15 -7.52 -19.13
N THR A 59 -0.76 -7.80 -20.36
CA THR A 59 -0.81 -6.85 -21.49
C THR A 59 -2.27 -6.54 -21.84
N LEU A 60 -3.14 -7.56 -21.94
CA LEU A 60 -4.59 -7.36 -22.13
C LEU A 60 -5.22 -6.57 -20.98
N ALA A 61 -4.72 -6.75 -19.76
CA ALA A 61 -5.14 -5.96 -18.60
C ALA A 61 -4.55 -4.55 -18.58
N GLY A 62 -3.70 -4.14 -19.51
CA GLY A 62 -2.99 -2.86 -19.52
C GLY A 62 -2.00 -2.69 -18.35
N ILE A 63 -1.54 -3.79 -17.73
CA ILE A 63 -0.56 -3.78 -16.62
C ILE A 63 0.86 -3.87 -17.16
N GLN A 64 1.03 -4.59 -18.25
CA GLN A 64 2.31 -4.75 -18.95
C GLN A 64 2.27 -3.92 -20.24
N PRO A 65 3.08 -2.86 -20.35
CA PRO A 65 3.12 -2.05 -21.56
C PRO A 65 3.63 -2.86 -22.75
N VAL A 66 3.11 -2.58 -23.93
CA VAL A 66 3.59 -3.12 -25.19
C VAL A 66 4.83 -2.36 -25.68
N SER A 67 5.79 -3.07 -26.29
CA SER A 67 6.94 -2.45 -26.96
C SER A 67 6.61 -2.09 -28.41
N ALA A 68 5.65 -2.79 -29.02
CA ALA A 68 5.12 -2.52 -30.37
C ALA A 68 3.70 -3.08 -30.47
N GLY A 69 2.91 -2.55 -31.43
CA GLY A 69 1.52 -2.93 -31.62
C GLY A 69 0.55 -2.19 -30.71
N ARG A 70 -0.70 -2.67 -30.62
CA ARG A 70 -1.75 -2.06 -29.79
C ARG A 70 -2.76 -3.08 -29.29
N VAL A 71 -3.38 -2.77 -28.15
CA VAL A 71 -4.47 -3.53 -27.53
C VAL A 71 -5.70 -2.63 -27.43
N LEU A 72 -6.82 -3.08 -28.01
CA LEU A 72 -8.10 -2.40 -27.92
C LEU A 72 -9.10 -3.28 -27.17
N LEU A 73 -9.82 -2.70 -26.21
CA LEU A 73 -10.94 -3.31 -25.52
C LEU A 73 -12.20 -2.51 -25.86
N ALA A 74 -13.20 -3.15 -26.44
CA ALA A 74 -14.41 -2.50 -26.97
C ALA A 74 -14.09 -1.27 -27.87
N GLY A 75 -13.02 -1.34 -28.66
CA GLY A 75 -12.56 -0.27 -29.53
C GLY A 75 -11.74 0.83 -28.86
N HIS A 76 -11.58 0.81 -27.54
CA HIS A 76 -10.77 1.78 -26.80
C HIS A 76 -9.36 1.22 -26.51
N PRO A 77 -8.29 2.04 -26.64
CA PRO A 77 -6.97 1.65 -26.14
C PRO A 77 -7.05 1.26 -24.67
N VAL A 78 -6.43 0.14 -24.29
CA VAL A 78 -6.54 -0.40 -22.94
C VAL A 78 -6.05 0.58 -21.86
N GLU A 79 -5.03 1.38 -22.16
CA GLU A 79 -4.48 2.40 -21.26
C GLU A 79 -5.52 3.50 -21.00
N THR A 80 -6.15 4.02 -22.04
CA THR A 80 -7.21 5.04 -21.93
C THR A 80 -8.42 4.50 -21.19
N LEU A 81 -8.82 3.25 -21.50
CA LEU A 81 -9.96 2.62 -20.85
C LEU A 81 -9.73 2.49 -19.32
N ARG A 82 -8.53 2.11 -18.91
CA ARG A 82 -8.19 1.98 -17.48
C ARG A 82 -8.15 3.30 -16.73
N GLU A 83 -7.74 4.38 -17.38
CA GLU A 83 -7.76 5.71 -16.78
C GLU A 83 -9.19 6.23 -16.59
N GLN A 84 -10.04 6.07 -17.59
CA GLN A 84 -11.41 6.61 -17.61
C GLN A 84 -12.41 5.70 -16.91
N LEU A 85 -12.33 4.39 -17.12
CA LEU A 85 -13.26 3.37 -16.62
C LEU A 85 -12.49 2.21 -15.96
N PRO A 86 -11.83 2.44 -14.80
CA PRO A 86 -10.96 1.45 -14.16
C PRO A 86 -11.67 0.15 -13.78
N LEU A 87 -12.99 0.18 -13.60
CA LEU A 87 -13.80 -0.99 -13.28
C LEU A 87 -14.23 -1.81 -14.49
N ALA A 88 -14.02 -1.32 -15.72
CA ALA A 88 -14.38 -2.06 -16.94
C ALA A 88 -13.55 -3.34 -17.10
N VAL A 89 -12.33 -3.38 -16.55
CA VAL A 89 -11.41 -4.51 -16.63
C VAL A 89 -11.16 -5.08 -15.25
N GLY A 90 -11.72 -6.24 -14.96
CA GLY A 90 -11.40 -7.06 -13.79
C GLY A 90 -10.17 -7.91 -14.09
N TYR A 91 -9.11 -7.78 -13.30
CA TYR A 91 -7.91 -8.60 -13.41
C TYR A 91 -7.60 -9.32 -12.13
N LEU A 92 -7.62 -10.64 -12.18
CA LEU A 92 -7.29 -11.52 -11.08
C LEU A 92 -5.91 -12.15 -11.29
N PRO A 93 -4.88 -11.74 -10.54
CA PRO A 93 -3.59 -12.38 -10.57
C PRO A 93 -3.61 -13.75 -9.89
N LYS A 94 -2.61 -14.57 -10.15
CA LYS A 94 -2.40 -15.89 -9.53
C LYS A 94 -2.50 -15.86 -8.00
N PHE A 95 -2.02 -14.81 -7.36
CA PHE A 95 -2.12 -14.57 -5.92
C PHE A 95 -2.86 -13.26 -5.67
N GLY A 96 -4.01 -13.36 -4.98
CA GLY A 96 -4.78 -12.19 -4.57
C GLY A 96 -4.16 -11.53 -3.32
N ALA A 97 -4.16 -10.19 -3.29
CA ALA A 97 -3.75 -9.43 -2.12
C ALA A 97 -4.97 -8.97 -1.32
N PHE A 98 -5.00 -9.30 -0.03
CA PHE A 98 -6.12 -8.99 0.88
C PHE A 98 -5.63 -8.66 2.28
N HIS A 99 -6.45 -7.95 3.04
CA HIS A 99 -6.24 -7.81 4.47
C HIS A 99 -6.62 -9.11 5.20
N GLU A 100 -5.64 -9.79 5.75
CA GLU A 100 -5.78 -11.14 6.31
C GLU A 100 -6.75 -11.23 7.51
N ASP A 101 -6.91 -10.13 8.27
CA ASP A 101 -7.76 -10.07 9.45
C ASP A 101 -9.23 -9.69 9.18
N LEU A 102 -9.59 -9.37 7.95
CA LEU A 102 -10.98 -9.13 7.56
C LEU A 102 -11.72 -10.46 7.33
N THR A 103 -13.01 -10.48 7.63
CA THR A 103 -13.91 -11.55 7.20
C THR A 103 -14.28 -11.40 5.73
N VAL A 104 -14.73 -12.49 5.10
CA VAL A 104 -15.15 -12.46 3.70
C VAL A 104 -16.28 -11.47 3.48
N THR A 105 -17.27 -11.41 4.37
CA THR A 105 -18.34 -10.39 4.32
C THR A 105 -17.76 -8.99 4.30
N GLU A 106 -16.83 -8.68 5.20
CA GLU A 106 -16.21 -7.34 5.25
C GLU A 106 -15.39 -7.01 4.00
N ILE A 107 -14.69 -7.99 3.44
CA ILE A 107 -13.95 -7.81 2.17
C ILE A 107 -14.92 -7.40 1.07
N LEU A 108 -16.05 -8.09 0.92
CA LEU A 108 -17.06 -7.78 -0.09
C LEU A 108 -17.76 -6.45 0.18
N ASP A 109 -18.10 -6.15 1.45
CA ASP A 109 -18.70 -4.88 1.86
C ASP A 109 -17.78 -3.70 1.52
N PHE A 110 -16.48 -3.78 1.84
CA PHE A 110 -15.52 -2.74 1.50
C PHE A 110 -15.28 -2.65 -0.01
N ALA A 111 -15.24 -3.76 -0.72
CA ALA A 111 -15.12 -3.76 -2.17
C ALA A 111 -16.33 -3.05 -2.82
N MET A 112 -17.55 -3.34 -2.37
CA MET A 112 -18.77 -2.64 -2.83
C MET A 112 -18.72 -1.14 -2.54
N ALA A 113 -18.33 -0.77 -1.30
CA ALA A 113 -18.29 0.63 -0.89
C ALA A 113 -17.19 1.44 -1.61
N LEU A 114 -16.11 0.80 -2.07
CA LEU A 114 -15.00 1.44 -2.79
C LEU A 114 -15.16 1.41 -4.31
N ARG A 115 -15.94 0.47 -4.86
CA ARG A 115 -16.11 0.30 -6.32
C ARG A 115 -17.45 0.83 -6.83
N LEU A 116 -18.56 0.62 -6.09
CA LEU A 116 -19.88 1.05 -6.55
C LEU A 116 -20.20 2.48 -6.09
N PRO A 117 -20.68 3.35 -7.01
CA PRO A 117 -21.02 4.73 -6.67
C PRO A 117 -22.19 4.81 -5.68
N GLY A 118 -22.18 5.86 -4.85
CA GLY A 118 -23.24 6.09 -3.86
C GLY A 118 -24.62 6.33 -4.45
N SER A 119 -24.70 6.64 -5.75
CA SER A 119 -25.97 6.79 -6.51
C SER A 119 -26.72 5.48 -6.70
N VAL A 120 -26.05 4.31 -6.62
CA VAL A 120 -26.72 3.01 -6.70
C VAL A 120 -27.50 2.76 -5.40
N PRO A 121 -28.81 2.51 -5.46
CA PRO A 121 -29.63 2.24 -4.27
C PRO A 121 -29.08 1.09 -3.42
N LYS A 122 -29.19 1.20 -2.10
CA LYS A 122 -28.67 0.19 -1.17
C LYS A 122 -29.25 -1.21 -1.47
N ALA A 123 -30.53 -1.32 -1.73
CA ALA A 123 -31.20 -2.57 -2.07
C ALA A 123 -30.61 -3.22 -3.33
N THR A 124 -30.32 -2.44 -4.37
CA THR A 124 -29.70 -2.93 -5.61
C THR A 124 -28.28 -3.42 -5.35
N ARG A 125 -27.52 -2.72 -4.52
CA ARG A 125 -26.15 -3.16 -4.12
C ARG A 125 -26.17 -4.47 -3.33
N GLU A 126 -27.13 -4.61 -2.41
CA GLU A 126 -27.30 -5.83 -1.62
C GLU A 126 -27.71 -7.01 -2.51
N GLN A 127 -28.67 -6.81 -3.42
CA GLN A 127 -29.07 -7.83 -4.40
C GLN A 127 -27.89 -8.25 -5.30
N TRP A 128 -27.10 -7.29 -5.78
CA TRP A 128 -25.92 -7.58 -6.58
C TRP A 128 -24.86 -8.35 -5.78
N CYS A 129 -24.63 -7.96 -4.52
CA CYS A 129 -23.71 -8.69 -3.64
C CYS A 129 -24.16 -10.15 -3.42
N GLU A 130 -25.44 -10.38 -3.14
CA GLU A 130 -26.00 -11.73 -3.00
C GLU A 130 -25.79 -12.55 -4.28
N HIS A 131 -26.01 -11.93 -5.44
CA HIS A 131 -25.77 -12.57 -6.73
C HIS A 131 -24.29 -12.95 -6.92
N VAL A 132 -23.36 -12.06 -6.59
CA VAL A 132 -21.91 -12.31 -6.64
C VAL A 132 -21.48 -13.40 -5.65
N ILE A 133 -22.04 -13.40 -4.43
CA ILE A 133 -21.80 -14.43 -3.41
C ILE A 133 -22.18 -15.82 -3.94
N ASP A 134 -23.32 -15.92 -4.61
CA ASP A 134 -23.79 -17.19 -5.17
C ASP A 134 -22.99 -17.62 -6.40
N LEU A 135 -22.66 -16.68 -7.31
CA LEU A 135 -21.82 -16.94 -8.47
C LEU A 135 -20.45 -17.50 -8.08
N ALA A 136 -19.79 -16.87 -7.12
CA ALA A 136 -18.46 -17.28 -6.66
C ALA A 136 -18.50 -18.41 -5.61
N ARG A 137 -19.69 -18.83 -5.14
CA ARG A 137 -19.91 -19.84 -4.09
C ARG A 137 -19.11 -19.56 -2.82
N VAL A 138 -19.16 -18.33 -2.34
CA VAL A 138 -18.45 -17.92 -1.13
C VAL A 138 -19.34 -17.95 0.13
N ARG A 139 -20.64 -18.22 -0.03
CA ARG A 139 -21.64 -18.25 1.06
C ARG A 139 -21.23 -19.09 2.29
N PRO A 140 -20.63 -20.30 2.17
CA PRO A 140 -20.31 -21.15 3.33
C PRO A 140 -19.22 -20.56 4.25
N PHE A 141 -18.44 -19.59 3.78
CA PHE A 141 -17.29 -19.03 4.52
C PHE A 141 -17.33 -17.52 4.69
N LEU A 142 -18.50 -16.89 4.54
CA LEU A 142 -18.69 -15.43 4.68
C LEU A 142 -18.18 -14.87 6.02
N HIS A 143 -18.34 -15.59 7.12
CA HIS A 143 -17.93 -15.16 8.45
C HIS A 143 -16.51 -15.57 8.83
N GLN A 144 -15.81 -16.30 7.97
CA GLN A 144 -14.42 -16.69 8.21
C GLN A 144 -13.46 -15.55 7.87
N LYS A 145 -12.35 -15.47 8.62
CA LYS A 145 -11.25 -14.55 8.30
C LYS A 145 -10.47 -15.03 7.09
N TYR A 146 -10.02 -14.12 6.24
CA TYR A 146 -9.29 -14.47 5.02
C TYR A 146 -8.09 -15.39 5.27
N ARG A 147 -7.29 -15.15 6.31
CA ARG A 147 -6.12 -15.95 6.69
C ARG A 147 -6.42 -17.41 7.05
N THR A 148 -7.68 -17.76 7.34
CA THR A 148 -8.07 -19.13 7.74
C THR A 148 -8.57 -19.97 6.58
N LEU A 149 -8.59 -19.41 5.37
CA LEU A 149 -9.18 -20.03 4.20
C LEU A 149 -8.18 -20.90 3.43
N SER A 150 -8.69 -21.92 2.74
CA SER A 150 -7.90 -22.70 1.79
C SER A 150 -7.57 -21.89 0.52
N GLY A 151 -6.52 -22.29 -0.21
CA GLY A 151 -6.14 -21.61 -1.45
C GLY A 151 -7.26 -21.53 -2.50
N GLY A 152 -8.10 -22.56 -2.61
CA GLY A 152 -9.26 -22.57 -3.50
C GLY A 152 -10.35 -21.59 -3.04
N GLN A 153 -10.62 -21.51 -1.72
CA GLN A 153 -11.54 -20.53 -1.14
C GLN A 153 -11.05 -19.10 -1.34
N MET A 154 -9.75 -18.85 -1.12
CA MET A 154 -9.13 -17.53 -1.37
C MET A 154 -9.32 -17.06 -2.80
N ARG A 155 -9.17 -17.96 -3.80
CA ARG A 155 -9.41 -17.64 -5.22
C ARG A 155 -10.86 -17.32 -5.51
N ARG A 156 -11.82 -18.04 -4.93
CA ARG A 156 -13.25 -17.75 -5.07
C ARG A 156 -13.61 -16.36 -4.52
N ILE A 157 -13.00 -15.96 -3.39
CA ILE A 157 -13.20 -14.62 -2.84
C ILE A 157 -12.58 -13.56 -3.75
N ALA A 158 -11.41 -13.82 -4.31
CA ALA A 158 -10.77 -12.91 -5.23
C ALA A 158 -11.61 -12.71 -6.50
N LEU A 159 -12.24 -13.79 -7.01
CA LEU A 159 -13.22 -13.69 -8.10
C LEU A 159 -14.45 -12.88 -7.68
N ALA A 160 -15.02 -13.16 -6.51
CA ALA A 160 -16.18 -12.43 -6.00
C ALA A 160 -15.88 -10.93 -5.89
N GLU A 161 -14.72 -10.56 -5.34
CA GLU A 161 -14.32 -9.15 -5.22
C GLU A 161 -14.18 -8.46 -6.58
N GLU A 162 -13.60 -9.12 -7.60
CA GLU A 162 -13.52 -8.54 -8.93
C GLU A 162 -14.90 -8.39 -9.57
N LEU A 163 -15.79 -9.36 -9.41
CA LEU A 163 -17.16 -9.32 -9.93
C LEU A 163 -18.03 -8.22 -9.28
N VAL A 164 -17.71 -7.78 -8.05
CA VAL A 164 -18.42 -6.65 -7.40
C VAL A 164 -18.41 -5.39 -8.27
N GLY A 165 -17.31 -5.12 -8.99
CA GLY A 165 -17.19 -3.97 -9.90
C GLY A 165 -17.99 -4.09 -11.19
N ASP A 166 -18.65 -5.21 -11.44
CA ASP A 166 -19.38 -5.54 -12.67
C ASP A 166 -18.56 -5.31 -13.96
N PRO A 167 -17.33 -5.88 -14.06
CA PRO A 167 -16.45 -5.64 -15.17
C PRO A 167 -17.02 -6.19 -16.48
N ALA A 168 -16.77 -5.50 -17.61
CA ALA A 168 -17.09 -5.99 -18.95
C ALA A 168 -16.09 -7.07 -19.39
N PHE A 169 -14.82 -6.92 -19.00
CA PHE A 169 -13.71 -7.82 -19.30
C PHE A 169 -13.21 -8.46 -18.00
N LEU A 170 -13.18 -9.80 -17.94
CA LEU A 170 -12.70 -10.55 -16.79
C LEU A 170 -11.47 -11.37 -17.19
N LEU A 171 -10.31 -10.97 -16.70
CA LEU A 171 -9.01 -11.54 -17.04
C LEU A 171 -8.46 -12.31 -15.83
N LEU A 172 -8.31 -13.64 -15.96
CA LEU A 172 -8.02 -14.56 -14.86
C LEU A 172 -6.69 -15.28 -15.08
N ASP A 173 -5.68 -15.03 -14.24
CA ASP A 173 -4.35 -15.66 -14.35
C ASP A 173 -4.25 -16.88 -13.42
N GLU A 174 -4.21 -18.09 -13.98
CA GLU A 174 -4.05 -19.38 -13.30
C GLU A 174 -5.06 -19.66 -12.16
N MET A 175 -6.31 -19.26 -12.31
CA MET A 175 -7.32 -19.42 -11.28
C MET A 175 -7.68 -20.89 -10.98
N THR A 176 -7.47 -21.80 -11.92
CA THR A 176 -7.78 -23.23 -11.80
C THR A 176 -6.69 -24.05 -11.11
N THR A 177 -5.49 -23.51 -10.95
CA THR A 177 -4.31 -24.22 -10.41
C THR A 177 -4.57 -24.68 -8.97
N GLY A 178 -4.37 -26.00 -8.70
CA GLY A 178 -4.54 -26.58 -7.36
C GLY A 178 -5.99 -26.80 -6.93
N LEU A 179 -6.95 -26.68 -7.85
CA LEU A 179 -8.32 -27.16 -7.63
C LEU A 179 -8.39 -28.66 -7.92
N ASP A 180 -9.26 -29.37 -7.21
CA ASP A 180 -9.64 -30.74 -7.57
C ASP A 180 -10.47 -30.75 -8.87
N PRO A 181 -10.54 -31.88 -9.59
CA PRO A 181 -11.20 -31.94 -10.90
C PRO A 181 -12.67 -31.51 -10.91
N TYR A 182 -13.39 -31.74 -9.81
CA TYR A 182 -14.79 -31.34 -9.70
C TYR A 182 -14.92 -29.83 -9.52
N SER A 183 -14.15 -29.25 -8.62
CA SER A 183 -14.12 -27.81 -8.37
C SER A 183 -13.65 -27.02 -9.60
N GLU A 184 -12.69 -27.58 -10.35
CA GLU A 184 -12.24 -27.00 -11.63
C GLU A 184 -13.38 -26.99 -12.66
N HIS A 185 -14.02 -28.13 -12.88
CA HIS A 185 -15.13 -28.24 -13.84
C HIS A 185 -16.25 -27.26 -13.51
N GLU A 186 -16.63 -27.22 -12.25
CA GLU A 186 -17.66 -26.31 -11.77
C GLU A 186 -17.32 -24.85 -12.02
N LEU A 187 -16.06 -24.43 -11.74
CA LEU A 187 -15.59 -23.09 -12.01
C LEU A 187 -15.66 -22.76 -13.50
N MET A 188 -15.22 -23.69 -14.37
CA MET A 188 -15.26 -23.48 -15.83
C MET A 188 -16.69 -23.31 -16.36
N VAL A 189 -17.65 -24.10 -15.82
CA VAL A 189 -19.08 -23.95 -16.15
C VAL A 189 -19.59 -22.57 -15.74
N ARG A 190 -19.24 -22.08 -14.54
CA ARG A 190 -19.61 -20.75 -14.06
C ARG A 190 -19.01 -19.61 -14.88
N LEU A 191 -17.75 -19.74 -15.28
CA LEU A 191 -17.11 -18.76 -16.16
C LEU A 191 -17.79 -18.69 -17.53
N LYS A 192 -18.25 -19.83 -18.06
CA LYS A 192 -19.06 -19.89 -19.27
C LYS A 192 -20.43 -19.23 -19.08
N GLU A 193 -21.10 -19.46 -17.94
CA GLU A 193 -22.36 -18.79 -17.61
C GLU A 193 -22.18 -17.27 -17.49
N LEU A 194 -21.07 -16.79 -16.89
CA LEU A 194 -20.74 -15.37 -16.82
C LEU A 194 -20.55 -14.78 -18.24
N ALA A 195 -19.84 -15.50 -19.12
CA ALA A 195 -19.62 -15.03 -20.48
C ALA A 195 -20.94 -14.92 -21.26
N HIS A 196 -21.71 -15.99 -21.34
CA HIS A 196 -22.89 -16.04 -22.19
C HIS A 196 -24.13 -15.41 -21.53
N GLY A 197 -24.35 -15.63 -20.21
CA GLY A 197 -25.53 -15.14 -19.50
C GLY A 197 -25.48 -13.65 -19.21
N LEU A 198 -24.31 -13.12 -18.79
CA LEU A 198 -24.10 -11.71 -18.46
C LEU A 198 -23.33 -10.92 -19.54
N LYS A 199 -23.08 -11.54 -20.69
CA LYS A 199 -22.32 -10.96 -21.82
C LYS A 199 -20.95 -10.40 -21.41
N LYS A 200 -20.27 -11.07 -20.47
CA LYS A 200 -18.92 -10.70 -20.06
C LYS A 200 -17.89 -11.37 -20.98
N THR A 201 -16.86 -10.64 -21.39
CA THR A 201 -15.75 -11.28 -22.09
C THR A 201 -14.76 -11.83 -21.08
N VAL A 202 -14.64 -13.16 -21.01
CA VAL A 202 -13.82 -13.86 -20.03
C VAL A 202 -12.58 -14.43 -20.69
N VAL A 203 -11.40 -14.11 -20.17
CA VAL A 203 -10.10 -14.65 -20.60
C VAL A 203 -9.45 -15.36 -19.42
N LEU A 204 -9.22 -16.67 -19.55
CA LEU A 204 -8.61 -17.51 -18.52
C LEU A 204 -7.25 -18.03 -18.98
N VAL A 205 -6.23 -17.86 -18.18
CA VAL A 205 -4.95 -18.59 -18.32
C VAL A 205 -5.01 -19.85 -17.47
N THR A 206 -4.75 -21.02 -18.06
CA THR A 206 -4.69 -22.29 -17.34
C THR A 206 -3.62 -23.23 -17.90
N HIS A 207 -3.16 -24.15 -17.08
CA HIS A 207 -2.33 -25.30 -17.47
C HIS A 207 -3.15 -26.59 -17.59
N MET A 208 -4.44 -26.55 -17.20
CA MET A 208 -5.30 -27.73 -17.14
C MET A 208 -6.02 -27.91 -18.48
N ALA A 209 -5.82 -29.07 -19.10
CA ALA A 209 -6.39 -29.36 -20.42
C ALA A 209 -7.80 -29.98 -20.38
N ARG A 210 -8.28 -30.42 -19.21
CA ARG A 210 -9.47 -31.30 -19.09
C ARG A 210 -10.79 -30.64 -19.50
N ASN A 211 -10.97 -29.36 -19.19
CA ASN A 211 -12.25 -28.65 -19.36
C ASN A 211 -12.25 -27.64 -20.52
N LEU A 212 -11.26 -27.68 -21.41
CA LEU A 212 -11.12 -26.72 -22.52
C LEU A 212 -12.27 -26.75 -23.52
N ARG A 213 -13.02 -27.86 -23.62
CA ARG A 213 -14.25 -27.93 -24.43
C ARG A 213 -15.38 -27.03 -23.98
N LEU A 214 -15.32 -26.53 -22.73
CA LEU A 214 -16.29 -25.56 -22.24
C LEU A 214 -16.03 -24.14 -22.78
N CYS A 215 -14.82 -23.86 -23.25
CA CYS A 215 -14.45 -22.57 -23.81
C CYS A 215 -14.91 -22.44 -25.26
N ASP A 216 -15.21 -21.23 -25.68
CA ASP A 216 -15.60 -20.93 -27.06
C ASP A 216 -14.37 -20.94 -27.97
N SER A 217 -13.21 -20.50 -27.44
CA SER A 217 -11.96 -20.46 -28.19
C SER A 217 -10.77 -20.73 -27.26
N VAL A 218 -9.73 -21.34 -27.81
CA VAL A 218 -8.46 -21.63 -27.14
C VAL A 218 -7.35 -20.93 -27.90
N ILE A 219 -6.48 -20.24 -27.18
CA ILE A 219 -5.20 -19.70 -27.66
C ILE A 219 -4.09 -20.61 -27.17
N PHE A 220 -3.26 -21.09 -28.08
CA PHE A 220 -2.05 -21.82 -27.74
C PHE A 220 -0.82 -20.96 -27.98
N LEU A 221 -0.04 -20.72 -26.89
CA LEU A 221 1.20 -19.95 -26.91
C LEU A 221 2.42 -20.86 -26.72
N HIS A 222 3.44 -20.64 -27.54
CA HIS A 222 4.75 -21.27 -27.41
C HIS A 222 5.86 -20.24 -27.62
N GLU A 223 6.82 -20.14 -26.70
CA GLU A 223 7.97 -19.21 -26.75
C GLU A 223 7.64 -17.77 -27.15
N GLY A 224 6.54 -17.25 -26.60
CA GLY A 224 6.06 -15.89 -26.86
C GLY A 224 5.40 -15.69 -28.21
N ARG A 225 5.07 -16.76 -28.96
CA ARG A 225 4.39 -16.71 -30.26
C ARG A 225 3.00 -17.33 -30.15
N LEU A 226 2.09 -16.82 -30.95
CA LEU A 226 0.77 -17.41 -31.15
C LEU A 226 0.89 -18.59 -32.13
N CYS A 227 0.58 -19.80 -31.67
CA CYS A 227 0.63 -21.01 -32.49
C CYS A 227 -0.76 -21.44 -32.98
N PHE A 228 -1.82 -21.11 -32.25
CA PHE A 228 -3.18 -21.43 -32.62
C PHE A 228 -4.18 -20.50 -31.90
N GLN A 229 -5.26 -20.17 -32.60
CA GLN A 229 -6.48 -19.56 -32.06
C GLN A 229 -7.70 -20.19 -32.73
N GLY A 230 -8.62 -20.75 -31.95
CA GLY A 230 -9.84 -21.35 -32.48
C GLY A 230 -10.51 -22.30 -31.47
N PRO A 231 -11.59 -22.98 -31.87
CA PRO A 231 -12.27 -23.98 -31.05
C PRO A 231 -11.36 -25.14 -30.65
N TYR A 232 -11.62 -25.73 -29.47
CA TYR A 232 -10.81 -26.82 -28.93
C TYR A 232 -10.67 -28.03 -29.87
N ASP A 233 -11.78 -28.46 -30.53
CA ASP A 233 -11.75 -29.60 -31.44
C ASP A 233 -10.94 -29.31 -32.71
N GLU A 234 -10.86 -28.07 -33.13
CA GLU A 234 -10.01 -27.63 -34.25
C GLU A 234 -8.53 -27.62 -33.87
N LEU A 235 -8.19 -27.22 -32.63
CA LEU A 235 -6.83 -27.33 -32.09
C LEU A 235 -6.31 -28.78 -32.20
N LEU A 236 -7.09 -29.76 -31.80
CA LEU A 236 -6.70 -31.19 -31.86
C LEU A 236 -6.54 -31.66 -33.32
N ARG A 237 -7.46 -31.29 -34.21
CA ARG A 237 -7.39 -31.66 -35.64
C ARG A 237 -6.15 -31.05 -36.32
N THR A 238 -5.89 -29.79 -36.06
CA THR A 238 -4.77 -29.06 -36.67
C THR A 238 -3.42 -29.69 -36.29
N HIS A 239 -3.31 -30.19 -35.07
CA HIS A 239 -2.07 -30.84 -34.59
C HIS A 239 -2.06 -32.37 -34.77
N GLY A 240 -3.11 -32.96 -35.33
CA GLY A 240 -3.19 -34.41 -35.58
C GLY A 240 -3.08 -35.28 -34.33
N THR A 241 -3.50 -34.76 -33.16
CA THR A 241 -3.35 -35.45 -31.88
C THR A 241 -4.67 -35.56 -31.14
N GLY A 242 -4.78 -36.56 -30.27
CA GLY A 242 -5.98 -36.80 -29.44
C GLY A 242 -5.99 -36.03 -28.12
N SER A 243 -4.90 -35.35 -27.74
CA SER A 243 -4.79 -34.63 -26.47
C SER A 243 -3.88 -33.42 -26.53
N VAL A 244 -4.16 -32.44 -25.68
CA VAL A 244 -3.35 -31.20 -25.56
C VAL A 244 -1.97 -31.48 -24.97
N GLU A 245 -1.87 -32.48 -24.10
CA GLU A 245 -0.59 -32.92 -23.53
C GLU A 245 0.36 -33.41 -24.62
N ALA A 246 -0.16 -34.12 -25.63
CA ALA A 246 0.66 -34.54 -26.78
C ALA A 246 1.12 -33.34 -27.61
N ILE A 247 0.30 -32.28 -27.76
CA ILE A 247 0.71 -31.04 -28.39
C ILE A 247 1.87 -30.41 -27.64
N PHE A 248 1.76 -30.28 -26.31
CA PHE A 248 2.84 -29.72 -25.49
C PHE A 248 4.15 -30.53 -25.60
N GLY A 249 4.07 -31.88 -25.58
CA GLY A 249 5.23 -32.75 -25.76
C GLY A 249 5.90 -32.57 -27.13
N GLY A 250 5.12 -32.48 -28.20
CA GLY A 250 5.62 -32.24 -29.57
C GLY A 250 6.39 -30.93 -29.70
N TYR A 251 5.85 -29.83 -29.15
CA TYR A 251 6.53 -28.52 -29.19
C TYR A 251 7.79 -28.47 -28.31
N GLN A 252 7.82 -29.15 -27.17
CA GLN A 252 9.02 -29.26 -26.34
C GLN A 252 10.13 -30.05 -27.05
N HIS A 253 9.79 -31.14 -27.75
CA HIS A 253 10.76 -31.87 -28.57
C HIS A 253 11.29 -31.05 -29.73
N ALA A 254 10.43 -30.36 -30.48
CA ALA A 254 10.81 -29.49 -31.58
C ALA A 254 11.74 -28.34 -31.14
N SER A 255 11.50 -27.75 -29.98
CA SER A 255 12.41 -26.72 -29.42
C SER A 255 13.78 -27.29 -29.04
N ALA A 256 13.85 -28.54 -28.59
CA ALA A 256 15.09 -29.20 -28.19
C ALA A 256 15.95 -29.66 -29.40
N THR A 257 15.30 -30.03 -30.52
CA THR A 257 15.98 -30.51 -31.75
C THR A 257 16.27 -29.38 -32.76
N GLY A 258 15.72 -28.18 -32.54
CA GLY A 258 15.85 -27.08 -33.50
C GLY A 258 14.99 -27.23 -34.77
N ASP A 259 14.26 -28.33 -34.89
CA ASP A 259 13.30 -28.59 -35.96
C ASP A 259 11.98 -27.86 -35.70
N PHE A 260 12.01 -26.55 -35.77
CA PHE A 260 10.79 -25.75 -35.71
C PHE A 260 10.00 -26.05 -37.01
N VAL A 261 9.05 -26.95 -36.93
CA VAL A 261 8.00 -27.04 -37.96
C VAL A 261 7.23 -25.73 -37.85
N GLY A 262 7.63 -24.75 -38.68
CA GLY A 262 6.98 -23.47 -38.74
C GLY A 262 5.50 -23.69 -38.97
N PHE A 263 4.69 -23.53 -37.93
CA PHE A 263 3.29 -23.20 -38.17
C PHE A 263 3.31 -21.80 -38.77
N ASP A 264 2.99 -21.71 -40.05
CA ASP A 264 2.84 -20.46 -40.76
C ASP A 264 1.94 -19.54 -39.97
N ALA A 265 2.54 -18.49 -39.38
CA ALA A 265 1.80 -17.38 -38.82
C ALA A 265 0.87 -16.69 -39.86
N ASP A 266 1.04 -17.05 -41.14
CA ASP A 266 0.19 -16.63 -42.28
C ASP A 266 -1.20 -17.28 -42.31
N ARG A 267 -1.50 -18.25 -41.43
CA ARG A 267 -2.87 -18.77 -41.20
C ARG A 267 -3.65 -18.08 -40.09
N SER A 268 -3.15 -17.01 -39.53
CA SER A 268 -4.03 -16.05 -38.84
C SER A 268 -4.95 -15.49 -39.93
N GLY A 269 -6.19 -15.99 -39.98
CA GLY A 269 -7.21 -15.43 -40.88
C GLY A 269 -7.17 -13.92 -40.74
N GLU A 270 -7.44 -13.21 -41.83
CA GLU A 270 -7.46 -11.74 -41.84
C GLU A 270 -8.12 -11.25 -40.58
N LEU A 271 -7.36 -10.53 -39.72
CA LEU A 271 -7.92 -9.91 -38.52
C LEU A 271 -9.16 -9.11 -38.92
N PRO A 272 -10.27 -9.22 -38.22
CA PRO A 272 -11.41 -8.35 -38.47
C PRO A 272 -10.95 -6.89 -38.35
N LEU A 273 -11.69 -5.98 -39.00
CA LEU A 273 -11.43 -4.55 -38.83
C LEU A 273 -11.46 -4.19 -37.35
N PRO A 274 -10.58 -3.28 -36.87
CA PRO A 274 -10.61 -2.84 -35.49
C PRO A 274 -12.03 -2.35 -35.14
N PRO A 275 -12.53 -2.75 -33.96
CA PRO A 275 -13.88 -2.37 -33.53
C PRO A 275 -13.98 -0.86 -33.31
N GLU A 276 -15.14 -0.29 -33.66
CA GLU A 276 -15.45 1.09 -33.30
C GLU A 276 -15.66 1.20 -31.79
N PRO A 277 -15.27 2.34 -31.15
CA PRO A 277 -15.48 2.54 -29.74
C PRO A 277 -16.95 2.38 -29.34
N SER A 278 -17.24 1.42 -28.46
CA SER A 278 -18.59 1.19 -27.92
C SER A 278 -18.72 1.73 -26.50
N ALA A 279 -19.92 2.21 -26.16
CA ALA A 279 -20.19 2.69 -24.80
C ALA A 279 -20.22 1.51 -23.80
N LEU A 280 -19.35 1.55 -22.80
CA LEU A 280 -19.34 0.59 -21.71
C LEU A 280 -20.19 1.13 -20.55
N ASN A 281 -21.16 0.33 -20.11
CA ASN A 281 -22.02 0.66 -18.96
C ASN A 281 -21.31 0.35 -17.63
N THR A 282 -20.17 0.97 -17.38
CA THR A 282 -19.49 0.86 -16.09
C THR A 282 -19.66 2.14 -15.30
N ALA A 283 -20.13 2.00 -14.06
CA ALA A 283 -20.32 3.13 -13.18
C ALA A 283 -18.96 3.69 -12.70
N PRO A 284 -18.77 5.02 -12.59
CA PRO A 284 -17.55 5.59 -12.06
C PRO A 284 -17.38 5.24 -10.58
N PRO A 285 -16.14 5.14 -10.07
CA PRO A 285 -15.89 4.87 -8.66
C PRO A 285 -16.49 5.97 -7.77
N PRO A 286 -16.76 5.67 -6.47
CA PRO A 286 -17.32 6.63 -5.53
C PRO A 286 -16.42 7.86 -5.36
N GLY A 287 -17.03 9.00 -4.97
CA GLY A 287 -16.28 10.23 -4.72
C GLY A 287 -15.26 10.11 -3.56
N ASN A 288 -14.25 10.97 -3.55
CA ASN A 288 -13.13 10.95 -2.61
C ASN A 288 -13.54 10.91 -1.13
N LEU A 289 -14.59 11.64 -0.72
CA LEU A 289 -15.05 11.66 0.66
C LEU A 289 -15.70 10.33 1.07
N SER A 290 -16.49 9.70 0.19
CA SER A 290 -17.05 8.36 0.45
C SER A 290 -15.96 7.32 0.62
N GLN A 291 -14.95 7.36 -0.25
CA GLN A 291 -13.78 6.49 -0.11
C GLN A 291 -13.04 6.74 1.20
N LEU A 292 -12.83 8.00 1.60
CA LEU A 292 -12.17 8.36 2.86
C LEU A 292 -12.88 7.72 4.07
N PHE A 293 -14.19 7.90 4.20
CA PHE A 293 -14.95 7.32 5.32
C PHE A 293 -14.93 5.80 5.32
N THR A 294 -15.02 5.18 4.16
CA THR A 294 -14.91 3.72 4.01
C THR A 294 -13.55 3.21 4.48
N LEU A 295 -12.47 3.87 4.05
CA LEU A 295 -11.11 3.53 4.44
C LEU A 295 -10.86 3.76 5.94
N MET A 296 -11.38 4.85 6.51
CA MET A 296 -11.29 5.11 7.95
C MET A 296 -11.98 4.00 8.77
N ARG A 297 -13.19 3.58 8.38
CA ARG A 297 -13.89 2.46 9.03
C ARG A 297 -13.08 1.18 8.93
N ARG A 298 -12.51 0.86 7.76
CA ARG A 298 -11.66 -0.30 7.55
C ARG A 298 -10.40 -0.24 8.42
N GLN A 299 -9.73 0.90 8.44
CA GLN A 299 -8.51 1.10 9.24
C GLN A 299 -8.77 0.95 10.74
N TYR A 300 -9.91 1.44 11.23
CA TYR A 300 -10.33 1.26 12.62
C TYR A 300 -10.52 -0.23 12.96
N ILE A 301 -11.22 -0.99 12.11
CA ILE A 301 -11.43 -2.43 12.30
C ILE A 301 -10.10 -3.18 12.32
N LEU A 302 -9.19 -2.88 11.38
CA LEU A 302 -7.89 -3.51 11.30
C LEU A 302 -7.03 -3.20 12.53
N LEU A 303 -7.00 -1.95 13.00
CA LEU A 303 -6.29 -1.56 14.21
C LEU A 303 -6.80 -2.29 15.46
N CYS A 304 -8.12 -2.39 15.63
CA CYS A 304 -8.72 -3.09 16.77
C CYS A 304 -8.46 -4.61 16.74
N ARG A 305 -8.24 -5.20 15.57
CA ARG A 305 -8.01 -6.65 15.40
C ARG A 305 -6.54 -7.04 15.46
N ASP A 306 -5.64 -6.15 15.12
CA ASP A 306 -4.19 -6.37 15.25
C ASP A 306 -3.78 -6.20 16.72
N ARG A 307 -4.01 -7.27 17.51
CA ARG A 307 -3.71 -7.29 18.94
C ARG A 307 -2.23 -7.05 19.25
N ALA A 308 -1.33 -7.47 18.37
CA ALA A 308 0.10 -7.30 18.54
C ALA A 308 0.48 -5.82 18.38
N GLN A 309 0.01 -5.15 17.33
CA GLN A 309 0.24 -3.74 17.10
C GLN A 309 -0.43 -2.87 18.18
N LEU A 310 -1.67 -3.18 18.54
CA LEU A 310 -2.39 -2.47 19.61
C LEU A 310 -1.69 -2.64 20.96
N GLY A 311 -1.26 -3.86 21.31
CA GLY A 311 -0.51 -4.15 22.52
C GLY A 311 0.82 -3.40 22.58
N LEU A 312 1.53 -3.31 21.45
CA LEU A 312 2.76 -2.52 21.34
C LEU A 312 2.50 -1.03 21.61
N HIS A 313 1.48 -0.43 20.97
CA HIS A 313 1.13 0.97 21.18
C HIS A 313 0.76 1.24 22.64
N LEU A 314 -0.05 0.39 23.28
CA LEU A 314 -0.42 0.53 24.69
C LEU A 314 0.78 0.35 25.62
N SER A 315 1.65 -0.62 25.33
CA SER A 315 2.89 -0.82 26.10
C SER A 315 3.79 0.42 26.05
N LEU A 316 4.05 0.97 24.85
CA LEU A 316 4.86 2.17 24.69
C LEU A 316 4.24 3.39 25.39
N LEU A 317 2.91 3.50 25.34
CA LEU A 317 2.16 4.60 25.97
C LEU A 317 2.35 4.63 27.50
N ILE A 318 2.57 3.49 28.13
CA ILE A 318 2.77 3.35 29.58
C ILE A 318 4.26 3.36 29.93
N THR A 319 5.06 2.54 29.23
CA THR A 319 6.47 2.31 29.62
C THR A 319 7.35 3.55 29.39
N PHE A 320 7.11 4.34 28.36
CA PHE A 320 7.97 5.47 28.06
C PHE A 320 7.82 6.64 29.05
N PRO A 321 6.61 7.08 29.43
CA PRO A 321 6.45 8.05 30.51
C PRO A 321 6.99 7.54 31.85
N MET A 322 6.78 6.26 32.17
CA MET A 322 7.36 5.65 33.39
C MET A 322 8.89 5.70 33.36
N LEU A 323 9.52 5.43 32.23
CA LEU A 323 10.97 5.46 32.08
C LEU A 323 11.51 6.87 32.35
N VAL A 324 10.84 7.92 31.83
CA VAL A 324 11.19 9.32 32.15
C VAL A 324 11.08 9.61 33.63
N ALA A 325 10.01 9.14 34.27
CA ALA A 325 9.82 9.35 35.73
C ALA A 325 10.90 8.65 36.58
N ILE A 326 11.30 7.43 36.22
CA ILE A 326 12.37 6.68 36.90
C ILE A 326 13.68 7.48 36.85
N PHE A 327 14.07 8.03 35.72
CA PHE A 327 15.28 8.85 35.62
C PHE A 327 15.14 10.22 36.30
N ALA A 328 13.91 10.73 36.47
CA ALA A 328 13.66 11.98 37.18
C ALA A 328 13.72 11.82 38.70
N THR A 329 13.53 10.63 39.30
CA THR A 329 13.39 10.43 40.75
C THR A 329 14.55 10.98 41.55
N ASN A 330 15.80 10.85 41.10
CA ASN A 330 17.00 11.32 41.79
C ASN A 330 17.12 12.86 41.80
N GLY A 331 16.42 13.59 40.91
CA GLY A 331 16.46 15.04 40.79
C GLY A 331 15.23 15.78 41.32
N LEU A 332 14.13 15.07 41.64
CA LEU A 332 12.88 15.67 42.13
C LEU A 332 13.02 16.54 43.37
N PRO A 333 13.78 16.13 44.46
CA PRO A 333 13.96 16.96 45.64
C PRO A 333 14.64 18.30 45.34
N HIS A 334 15.62 18.32 44.43
CA HIS A 334 16.36 19.53 44.06
C HIS A 334 15.53 20.49 43.21
N MET A 335 14.64 19.99 42.35
CA MET A 335 13.73 20.84 41.56
C MET A 335 12.71 21.59 42.42
N GLN A 336 12.31 21.03 43.55
CA GLN A 336 11.39 21.66 44.52
C GLN A 336 12.10 22.65 45.46
N ALA A 337 13.37 22.41 45.77
CA ALA A 337 14.16 23.22 46.70
C ALA A 337 14.56 24.61 46.16
N ILE A 338 14.60 24.80 44.85
CA ILE A 338 14.96 26.10 44.21
C ILE A 338 13.96 27.24 44.55
N LYS A 339 12.84 26.93 45.19
CA LYS A 339 11.82 27.94 45.55
C LYS A 339 12.07 28.69 46.87
N VAL A 340 13.03 28.31 47.69
CA VAL A 340 13.22 28.92 49.03
C VAL A 340 14.70 29.07 49.39
N THR A 341 15.29 30.24 49.16
CA THR A 341 16.60 30.57 49.77
C THR A 341 16.42 31.75 50.73
N LYS A 342 16.51 31.50 52.06
CA LYS A 342 16.71 32.56 53.06
C LYS A 342 18.18 32.96 53.02
N LEU A 343 18.49 34.28 53.03
CA LEU A 343 19.86 34.80 53.08
C LEU A 343 20.54 34.41 54.39
N PRO A 344 21.76 33.85 54.35
CA PRO A 344 22.56 33.58 55.54
C PRO A 344 23.34 34.82 55.95
N THR A 345 23.63 34.93 57.26
CA THR A 345 24.25 36.12 57.90
C THR A 345 25.78 36.04 57.99
N ASP A 346 26.43 34.97 57.53
CA ASP A 346 27.90 34.81 57.68
C ASP A 346 28.57 34.69 56.30
N ILE A 347 29.63 35.51 56.03
CA ILE A 347 30.23 35.69 54.69
C ILE A 347 30.90 34.41 54.18
N ILE A 348 31.60 33.64 55.02
CA ILE A 348 32.27 32.39 54.62
C ILE A 348 31.24 31.30 54.36
N GLN A 349 30.23 31.21 55.21
CA GLN A 349 29.12 30.26 55.08
C GLN A 349 28.23 30.63 53.87
N THR A 350 28.14 31.94 53.57
CA THR A 350 27.46 32.47 52.39
C THR A 350 28.22 32.10 51.12
N MET A 351 29.57 32.17 51.10
CA MET A 351 30.38 31.74 49.94
C MET A 351 30.34 30.23 49.72
N VAL A 352 30.49 29.41 50.74
CA VAL A 352 30.43 27.95 50.64
C VAL A 352 29.03 27.49 50.25
N ASN A 353 27.98 28.04 50.88
CA ASN A 353 26.59 27.76 50.50
C ASN A 353 26.26 28.26 49.09
N GLY A 354 26.85 29.40 48.67
CA GLY A 354 26.74 29.94 47.30
C GLY A 354 27.32 28.98 46.26
N LEU A 355 28.51 28.44 46.51
CA LEU A 355 29.15 27.46 45.61
C LEU A 355 28.40 26.12 45.59
N THR A 356 27.88 25.65 46.74
CA THR A 356 27.11 24.43 46.84
C THR A 356 25.76 24.58 46.10
N ASN A 357 25.07 25.70 46.36
CA ASN A 357 23.82 26.04 45.66
C ASN A 357 24.01 26.18 44.14
N LEU A 358 25.14 26.79 43.72
CA LEU A 358 25.48 26.94 42.30
C LEU A 358 25.69 25.57 41.65
N LYS A 359 26.43 24.68 42.29
CA LYS A 359 26.66 23.29 41.82
C LYS A 359 25.36 22.50 41.74
N GLU A 360 24.51 22.57 42.75
CA GLU A 360 23.20 21.88 42.75
C GLU A 360 22.27 22.41 41.69
N THR A 361 22.23 23.73 41.51
CA THR A 361 21.40 24.39 40.47
C THR A 361 21.88 24.02 39.07
N PHE A 362 23.21 23.98 38.87
CA PHE A 362 23.79 23.58 37.58
C PHE A 362 23.50 22.10 37.25
N THR A 363 23.61 21.21 38.24
CA THR A 363 23.30 19.79 38.11
C THR A 363 21.82 19.59 37.78
N THR A 364 20.92 20.34 38.44
CA THR A 364 19.48 20.31 38.17
C THR A 364 19.14 20.81 36.76
N ALA A 365 19.81 21.85 36.30
CA ALA A 365 19.62 22.37 34.94
C ALA A 365 20.01 21.35 33.85
N LEU A 366 21.17 20.69 34.06
CA LEU A 366 21.59 19.61 33.15
C LEU A 366 20.61 18.43 33.17
N LEU A 367 20.08 18.06 34.33
CA LEU A 367 19.09 17.00 34.45
C LEU A 367 17.80 17.36 33.70
N VAL A 368 17.29 18.59 33.84
CA VAL A 368 16.07 19.04 33.15
C VAL A 368 16.26 19.06 31.64
N SER A 369 17.41 19.54 31.16
CA SER A 369 17.75 19.51 29.75
C SER A 369 17.82 18.06 29.21
N GLY A 370 18.50 17.17 29.95
CA GLY A 370 18.62 15.75 29.62
C GLY A 370 17.27 15.02 29.60
N LEU A 371 16.42 15.23 30.62
CA LEU A 371 15.09 14.63 30.69
C LEU A 371 14.17 15.15 29.58
N SER A 372 14.25 16.44 29.25
CA SER A 372 13.50 17.02 28.12
C SER A 372 13.91 16.39 26.79
N MET A 373 15.22 16.20 26.59
CA MET A 373 15.73 15.53 25.41
C MET A 373 15.33 14.06 25.38
N PHE A 374 15.34 13.39 26.51
CA PHE A 374 14.94 11.98 26.62
C PHE A 374 13.45 11.78 26.26
N GLN A 375 12.55 12.64 26.78
CA GLN A 375 11.13 12.64 26.37
C GLN A 375 10.98 12.78 24.86
N VAL A 376 11.68 13.75 24.26
CA VAL A 376 11.63 14.02 22.83
C VAL A 376 12.11 12.82 22.02
N ILE A 377 13.22 12.18 22.41
CA ILE A 377 13.72 10.98 21.72
C ILE A 377 12.73 9.80 21.82
N LEU A 378 12.15 9.56 22.99
CA LEU A 378 11.14 8.52 23.15
C LEU A 378 9.92 8.77 22.25
N LEU A 379 9.48 10.02 22.16
CA LEU A 379 8.37 10.41 21.28
C LEU A 379 8.74 10.33 19.80
N THR A 380 9.97 10.63 19.39
CA THR A 380 10.41 10.41 18.00
C THR A 380 10.46 8.92 17.66
N LEU A 381 10.83 8.06 18.62
CA LEU A 381 10.79 6.61 18.44
C LEU A 381 9.34 6.08 18.31
N MET A 382 8.41 6.59 19.14
CA MET A 382 6.98 6.29 19.00
C MET A 382 6.45 6.76 17.64
N GLY A 383 6.80 7.97 17.24
CA GLY A 383 6.43 8.53 15.95
C GLY A 383 6.94 7.70 14.77
N ALA A 384 8.17 7.23 14.83
CA ALA A 384 8.70 6.33 13.81
C ALA A 384 7.92 5.02 13.73
N ASN A 385 7.58 4.43 14.89
CA ASN A 385 6.78 3.20 14.91
C ASN A 385 5.37 3.40 14.35
N ASN A 386 4.76 4.58 14.51
CA ASN A 386 3.44 4.89 13.97
C ASN A 386 3.39 4.88 12.44
N GLY A 387 4.47 5.37 11.77
CA GLY A 387 4.45 5.59 10.33
C GLY A 387 5.22 4.58 9.49
N ALA A 388 6.26 3.95 10.06
CA ALA A 388 7.28 3.24 9.30
C ALA A 388 6.77 2.10 8.39
N ARG A 389 5.72 1.38 8.79
CA ARG A 389 5.23 0.20 8.07
C ARG A 389 3.85 0.39 7.44
N GLU A 390 3.17 1.49 7.73
CA GLU A 390 1.72 1.65 7.48
C GLU A 390 1.31 1.53 6.01
N ILE A 391 2.14 2.00 5.08
CA ILE A 391 1.87 1.88 3.64
C ILE A 391 2.55 0.63 3.07
N ALA A 392 3.81 0.38 3.47
CA ALA A 392 4.61 -0.70 2.90
C ALA A 392 4.01 -2.10 3.17
N LYS A 393 3.36 -2.33 4.34
CA LYS A 393 2.71 -3.61 4.67
C LYS A 393 1.47 -3.92 3.84
N GLU A 394 0.82 -2.88 3.30
CA GLU A 394 -0.42 -2.99 2.51
C GLU A 394 -0.19 -2.73 1.02
N ARG A 395 1.07 -2.69 0.57
CA ARG A 395 1.43 -2.25 -0.77
C ARG A 395 0.68 -3.02 -1.87
N ASP A 396 0.62 -4.34 -1.79
CA ASP A 396 -0.02 -5.18 -2.81
C ASP A 396 -1.54 -4.95 -2.85
N VAL A 397 -2.17 -4.77 -1.67
CA VAL A 397 -3.59 -4.42 -1.57
C VAL A 397 -3.83 -3.02 -2.15
N LEU A 398 -2.96 -2.07 -1.80
CA LEU A 398 -3.04 -0.70 -2.30
C LEU A 398 -2.90 -0.65 -3.83
N GLU A 399 -1.94 -1.36 -4.42
CA GLU A 399 -1.76 -1.41 -5.87
C GLU A 399 -3.00 -1.98 -6.57
N LYS A 400 -3.63 -3.02 -6.00
CA LYS A 400 -4.88 -3.57 -6.50
C LYS A 400 -6.02 -2.54 -6.45
N GLU A 401 -6.20 -1.87 -5.31
CA GLU A 401 -7.26 -0.88 -5.12
C GLU A 401 -7.07 0.38 -5.98
N LEU A 402 -5.82 0.82 -6.17
CA LEU A 402 -5.50 1.93 -7.08
C LEU A 402 -5.88 1.60 -8.53
N ARG A 403 -5.70 0.33 -8.97
CA ARG A 403 -6.20 -0.16 -10.26
C ARG A 403 -7.72 -0.07 -10.37
N ALA A 404 -8.42 -0.41 -9.30
CA ALA A 404 -9.88 -0.34 -9.22
C ALA A 404 -10.44 1.09 -9.02
N GLY A 405 -9.60 2.12 -9.10
CA GLY A 405 -10.04 3.52 -9.05
C GLY A 405 -9.95 4.19 -7.68
N LEU A 406 -9.24 3.60 -6.71
CA LEU A 406 -9.01 4.24 -5.41
C LEU A 406 -8.30 5.60 -5.57
N SER A 407 -8.75 6.59 -4.80
CA SER A 407 -8.15 7.92 -4.74
C SER A 407 -6.90 7.92 -3.86
N PRO A 408 -5.71 8.30 -4.39
CA PRO A 408 -4.50 8.49 -3.60
C PRO A 408 -4.69 9.45 -2.43
N TRP A 409 -5.47 10.52 -2.65
CA TRP A 409 -5.80 11.50 -1.62
C TRP A 409 -6.56 10.87 -0.45
N ALA A 410 -7.63 10.11 -0.73
CA ALA A 410 -8.42 9.46 0.30
C ALA A 410 -7.58 8.47 1.13
N TYR A 411 -6.71 7.69 0.47
CA TYR A 411 -5.85 6.73 1.13
C TYR A 411 -4.81 7.40 2.04
N VAL A 412 -4.03 8.35 1.51
CA VAL A 412 -2.99 9.03 2.30
C VAL A 412 -3.59 9.83 3.45
N THR A 413 -4.74 10.49 3.22
CA THR A 413 -5.46 11.20 4.28
C THR A 413 -5.91 10.26 5.39
N THR A 414 -6.43 9.07 5.06
CA THR A 414 -6.80 8.05 6.07
C THR A 414 -5.60 7.65 6.93
N LYS A 415 -4.46 7.35 6.31
CA LYS A 415 -3.24 6.99 7.04
C LYS A 415 -2.70 8.15 7.88
N SER A 416 -2.75 9.37 7.36
CA SER A 416 -2.35 10.58 8.10
C SER A 416 -3.24 10.82 9.32
N LEU A 417 -4.55 10.66 9.21
CA LEU A 417 -5.48 10.81 10.34
C LEU A 417 -5.22 9.77 11.44
N LEU A 418 -4.95 8.52 11.08
CA LEU A 418 -4.55 7.49 12.05
C LEU A 418 -3.30 7.93 12.83
N VAL A 419 -2.27 8.36 12.11
CA VAL A 419 -1.01 8.80 12.69
C VAL A 419 -1.20 10.03 13.58
N VAL A 420 -2.07 10.98 13.20
CA VAL A 420 -2.45 12.13 14.05
C VAL A 420 -3.09 11.67 15.34
N CYS A 421 -4.08 10.77 15.29
CA CYS A 421 -4.76 10.25 16.49
C CYS A 421 -3.79 9.57 17.46
N LEU A 422 -2.87 8.74 16.95
CA LEU A 422 -1.84 8.11 17.76
C LEU A 422 -0.89 9.13 18.38
N SER A 423 -0.43 10.12 17.60
CA SER A 423 0.48 11.17 18.09
C SER A 423 -0.16 12.04 19.17
N VAL A 424 -1.45 12.36 19.05
CA VAL A 424 -2.20 13.07 20.10
C VAL A 424 -2.21 12.27 21.39
N ALA A 425 -2.58 10.99 21.34
CA ALA A 425 -2.63 10.13 22.51
C ALA A 425 -1.26 10.01 23.20
N GLN A 426 -0.20 9.78 22.40
CA GLN A 426 1.17 9.60 22.89
C GLN A 426 1.73 10.87 23.53
N ALA A 427 1.59 12.02 22.86
CA ALA A 427 2.05 13.29 23.41
C ALA A 427 1.26 13.72 24.64
N PHE A 428 -0.06 13.49 24.65
CA PHE A 428 -0.90 13.78 25.81
C PHE A 428 -0.49 12.93 27.03
N CYS A 429 -0.37 11.62 26.87
CA CYS A 429 0.03 10.73 27.96
C CYS A 429 1.43 11.08 28.50
N MET A 430 2.39 11.34 27.60
CA MET A 430 3.74 11.74 28.01
C MET A 430 3.71 13.05 28.81
N THR A 431 3.06 14.08 28.30
CA THR A 431 3.00 15.40 28.93
C THR A 431 2.27 15.32 30.27
N TRP A 432 1.11 14.67 30.31
CA TRP A 432 0.29 14.54 31.52
C TRP A 432 1.03 13.78 32.61
N PHE A 433 1.61 12.64 32.30
CA PHE A 433 2.30 11.78 33.26
C PHE A 433 3.56 12.46 33.81
N VAL A 434 4.42 12.97 32.93
CA VAL A 434 5.67 13.62 33.35
C VAL A 434 5.39 14.88 34.17
N LYS A 435 4.36 15.66 33.80
CA LYS A 435 4.00 16.86 34.55
C LYS A 435 3.43 16.53 35.95
N THR A 436 2.58 15.52 36.05
CA THR A 436 1.97 15.13 37.32
C THR A 436 2.96 14.44 38.27
N VAL A 437 3.81 13.54 37.74
CA VAL A 437 4.76 12.76 38.53
C VAL A 437 6.05 13.53 38.82
N CYS A 438 6.61 14.19 37.80
CA CYS A 438 7.91 14.88 37.93
C CYS A 438 7.78 16.36 38.34
N GLY A 439 6.57 16.93 38.31
CA GLY A 439 6.35 18.33 38.73
C GLY A 439 7.03 19.35 37.79
N PHE A 440 7.21 19.05 36.51
CA PHE A 440 7.86 19.95 35.56
C PHE A 440 7.15 21.31 35.48
N PRO A 441 7.89 22.43 35.59
CA PRO A 441 7.31 23.76 35.46
C PRO A 441 6.86 24.04 34.02
N GLY A 442 6.11 25.12 33.82
CA GLY A 442 5.65 25.56 32.48
C GLY A 442 4.18 25.25 32.19
N SER A 443 3.69 25.72 31.05
CA SER A 443 2.32 25.49 30.61
C SER A 443 2.13 24.08 30.07
N PHE A 444 1.08 23.38 30.51
CA PHE A 444 0.71 22.06 29.99
C PHE A 444 0.48 22.11 28.46
N PHE A 445 -0.30 23.08 28.00
CA PHE A 445 -0.68 23.17 26.59
C PHE A 445 0.52 23.42 25.69
N SER A 446 1.45 24.34 26.07
CA SER A 446 2.63 24.62 25.27
C SER A 446 3.58 23.40 25.20
N GLN A 447 3.73 22.68 26.33
CA GLN A 447 4.52 21.45 26.37
C GLN A 447 3.88 20.33 25.54
N PHE A 448 2.58 20.14 25.65
CA PHE A 448 1.82 19.20 24.83
C PHE A 448 1.94 19.55 23.32
N GLU A 449 1.75 20.81 22.94
CA GLU A 449 1.79 21.26 21.56
C GLU A 449 3.13 20.94 20.89
N ILE A 450 4.24 21.23 21.53
CA ILE A 450 5.58 20.99 20.97
C ILE A 450 5.89 19.48 20.90
N LEU A 451 5.51 18.71 21.92
CA LEU A 451 5.71 17.26 21.95
C LEU A 451 4.81 16.55 20.91
N PHE A 452 3.58 17.01 20.76
CA PHE A 452 2.67 16.55 19.71
C PHE A 452 3.24 16.84 18.31
N ALA A 453 3.65 18.09 18.06
CA ALA A 453 4.24 18.48 16.79
C ALA A 453 5.49 17.65 16.45
N THR A 454 6.33 17.35 17.46
CA THR A 454 7.53 16.53 17.29
C THR A 454 7.19 15.08 16.93
N THR A 455 6.25 14.48 17.69
CA THR A 455 5.80 13.09 17.44
C THR A 455 5.15 12.98 16.06
N LEU A 456 4.30 13.94 15.71
CA LEU A 456 3.62 13.97 14.42
C LEU A 456 4.61 14.19 13.26
N ALA A 457 5.57 15.11 13.41
CA ALA A 457 6.60 15.35 12.39
C ALA A 457 7.36 14.06 12.07
N MET A 458 7.82 13.34 13.10
CA MET A 458 8.53 12.08 12.92
C MET A 458 7.64 11.00 12.32
N SER A 459 6.38 10.92 12.76
CA SER A 459 5.40 9.97 12.23
C SER A 459 5.14 10.18 10.73
N MET A 460 4.98 11.44 10.29
CA MET A 460 4.72 11.78 8.89
C MET A 460 5.95 11.56 8.00
N VAL A 461 7.16 11.85 8.50
CA VAL A 461 8.40 11.53 7.78
C VAL A 461 8.54 10.01 7.62
N CYS A 462 8.24 9.23 8.64
CA CYS A 462 8.29 7.76 8.55
C CYS A 462 7.16 7.19 7.66
N LEU A 463 6.00 7.83 7.61
CA LEU A 463 4.94 7.50 6.66
C LEU A 463 5.40 7.74 5.20
N ALA A 464 6.14 8.82 4.95
CA ALA A 464 6.77 9.06 3.65
C ALA A 464 7.80 7.97 3.30
N ILE A 465 8.67 7.57 4.24
CA ILE A 465 9.60 6.45 4.06
C ILE A 465 8.85 5.17 3.72
N SER A 466 7.74 4.90 4.41
CA SER A 466 6.88 3.74 4.14
C SER A 466 6.32 3.74 2.72
N SER A 467 5.92 4.90 2.20
CA SER A 467 5.36 5.03 0.84
C SER A 467 6.38 4.75 -0.27
N VAL A 468 7.65 5.11 -0.03
CA VAL A 468 8.76 4.91 -0.98
C VAL A 468 9.27 3.47 -0.95
N SER A 469 9.19 2.81 0.21
CA SER A 469 9.79 1.50 0.45
C SER A 469 8.99 0.38 -0.23
N LYS A 470 9.71 -0.60 -0.81
CA LYS A 470 9.10 -1.76 -1.47
C LYS A 470 8.69 -2.86 -0.49
N SER A 471 9.25 -2.89 0.72
CA SER A 471 8.92 -3.87 1.76
C SER A 471 8.87 -3.24 3.15
N PRO A 472 8.06 -3.79 4.08
CA PRO A 472 7.94 -3.27 5.44
C PRO A 472 9.23 -3.36 6.24
N GLU A 473 10.10 -4.36 5.95
CA GLU A 473 11.40 -4.53 6.60
C GLU A 473 12.34 -3.38 6.24
N ARG A 474 12.44 -3.04 4.94
CA ARG A 474 13.25 -1.90 4.48
C ARG A 474 12.76 -0.58 5.05
N ALA A 475 11.44 -0.39 5.09
CA ALA A 475 10.84 0.81 5.68
C ALA A 475 11.21 0.95 7.15
N SER A 476 11.12 -0.14 7.93
CA SER A 476 11.52 -0.17 9.34
C SER A 476 13.00 0.10 9.57
N LEU A 477 13.88 -0.48 8.75
CA LEU A 477 15.32 -0.25 8.84
C LEU A 477 15.66 1.22 8.61
N LEU A 478 15.10 1.85 7.58
CA LEU A 478 15.32 3.27 7.28
C LEU A 478 14.77 4.18 8.39
N ALA A 479 13.58 3.88 8.92
CA ALA A 479 12.98 4.63 10.02
C ALA A 479 13.83 4.52 11.31
N ASN A 480 14.30 3.32 11.66
CA ASN A 480 15.15 3.10 12.83
C ASN A 480 16.51 3.82 12.68
N PHE A 481 17.10 3.78 11.48
CA PHE A 481 18.32 4.52 11.20
C PHE A 481 18.11 6.04 11.38
N LEU A 482 16.99 6.57 10.86
CA LEU A 482 16.65 7.99 11.01
C LEU A 482 16.45 8.38 12.49
N VAL A 483 15.80 7.53 13.30
CA VAL A 483 15.66 7.76 14.76
C VAL A 483 17.02 7.72 15.45
N GLY A 484 17.88 6.76 15.10
CA GLY A 484 19.23 6.66 15.64
C GLY A 484 20.08 7.92 15.42
N LEU A 485 19.83 8.66 14.32
CA LEU A 485 20.51 9.91 14.02
C LEU A 485 19.93 11.13 14.77
N GLN A 486 18.71 11.05 15.30
CA GLN A 486 18.06 12.20 15.97
C GLN A 486 18.85 12.69 17.18
N LEU A 487 19.33 11.78 18.03
CA LEU A 487 20.05 12.16 19.26
C LEU A 487 21.45 12.76 18.96
N PRO A 488 22.36 12.09 18.23
CA PRO A 488 23.70 12.65 17.99
C PRO A 488 23.68 13.92 17.14
N LEU A 489 22.78 14.01 16.14
CA LEU A 489 22.72 15.19 15.27
C LEU A 489 21.88 16.35 15.85
N SER A 490 21.20 16.16 16.98
CA SER A 490 20.52 17.26 17.68
C SER A 490 21.51 18.31 18.23
N GLY A 491 22.76 17.92 18.47
CA GLY A 491 23.77 18.78 19.07
C GLY A 491 23.61 19.00 20.58
N VAL A 492 22.63 18.33 21.20
CA VAL A 492 22.34 18.49 22.65
C VAL A 492 23.31 17.70 23.52
N VAL A 493 23.64 16.47 23.08
CA VAL A 493 24.55 15.55 23.80
C VAL A 493 25.98 15.70 23.31
N LEU A 494 26.16 15.82 21.99
CA LEU A 494 27.46 15.98 21.36
C LEU A 494 27.51 17.34 20.67
N ALA A 495 28.51 18.17 20.99
CA ALA A 495 28.71 19.45 20.32
C ALA A 495 29.00 19.24 18.83
N LEU A 496 28.15 19.77 17.97
CA LEU A 496 28.34 19.71 16.52
C LEU A 496 29.17 20.89 16.04
N PRO A 497 30.12 20.70 15.08
CA PRO A 497 30.75 21.80 14.38
C PRO A 497 29.69 22.75 13.75
N GLN A 498 29.97 24.03 13.69
CA GLN A 498 28.99 25.03 13.24
C GLN A 498 28.40 24.72 11.86
N LEU A 499 29.24 24.30 10.90
CA LEU A 499 28.80 23.95 9.56
C LEU A 499 27.87 22.73 9.57
N ALA A 500 28.24 21.67 10.30
CA ALA A 500 27.41 20.46 10.43
C ALA A 500 26.08 20.76 11.12
N SER A 501 26.11 21.58 12.15
CA SER A 501 24.93 22.07 12.86
C SER A 501 23.97 22.83 11.93
N PHE A 502 24.47 23.72 11.11
CA PHE A 502 23.67 24.50 10.15
C PHE A 502 23.01 23.60 9.09
N LEU A 503 23.73 22.60 8.57
CA LEU A 503 23.23 21.70 7.53
C LEU A 503 22.26 20.65 8.06
N CYS A 504 22.50 20.09 9.26
CA CYS A 504 21.71 18.97 9.78
C CYS A 504 20.46 19.41 10.56
N ARG A 505 20.54 20.49 11.35
CA ARG A 505 19.45 20.93 12.24
C ARG A 505 18.07 21.06 11.58
N PRO A 506 17.94 21.62 10.34
CA PRO A 506 16.64 21.72 9.70
C PRO A 506 15.90 20.38 9.58
N PHE A 507 16.63 19.25 9.51
CA PHE A 507 16.09 17.90 9.30
C PHE A 507 15.93 17.11 10.60
N ILE A 508 16.39 17.61 11.74
CA ILE A 508 16.39 16.90 13.02
C ILE A 508 15.23 17.35 13.89
N ALA A 509 14.10 16.63 13.81
CA ALA A 509 12.89 16.95 14.57
C ALA A 509 13.15 16.99 16.10
N ALA A 510 14.04 16.13 16.62
CA ALA A 510 14.40 16.10 18.03
C ALA A 510 15.04 17.40 18.52
N TYR A 511 15.85 18.08 17.72
CA TYR A 511 16.39 19.39 18.07
C TYR A 511 15.29 20.44 18.26
N TRP A 512 14.35 20.50 17.32
CA TRP A 512 13.25 21.46 17.37
C TRP A 512 12.28 21.17 18.51
N GLY A 513 12.00 19.88 18.74
CA GLY A 513 11.19 19.45 19.88
C GLY A 513 11.81 19.81 21.23
N TRP A 514 13.10 19.52 21.42
CA TRP A 514 13.84 19.84 22.63
C TRP A 514 13.96 21.36 22.84
N SER A 515 14.37 22.11 21.83
CA SER A 515 14.53 23.57 21.89
C SER A 515 13.20 24.26 22.22
N GLY A 516 12.11 23.86 21.52
CA GLY A 516 10.77 24.38 21.79
C GLY A 516 10.26 24.02 23.17
N TYR A 517 10.51 22.78 23.66
CA TYR A 517 10.14 22.38 25.01
C TYR A 517 10.85 23.21 26.07
N LEU A 518 12.17 23.41 25.97
CA LEU A 518 12.92 24.26 26.90
C LEU A 518 12.44 25.70 26.86
N LYS A 519 12.05 26.23 25.71
CA LYS A 519 11.51 27.59 25.61
C LYS A 519 10.21 27.78 26.38
N THR A 520 9.42 26.72 26.61
CA THR A 520 8.23 26.76 27.50
C THR A 520 8.58 27.07 28.96
N LEU A 521 9.85 26.92 29.33
CA LEU A 521 10.38 27.19 30.67
C LEU A 521 10.93 28.60 30.82
N SER A 522 10.86 29.45 29.79
CA SER A 522 11.50 30.78 29.76
C SER A 522 11.08 31.76 30.86
N ALA A 523 9.91 31.54 31.47
CA ALA A 523 9.44 32.33 32.62
C ALA A 523 10.06 31.90 33.95
N TYR A 524 10.89 30.88 33.98
CA TYR A 524 11.48 30.30 35.20
C TYR A 524 12.99 30.53 35.25
N PRO A 525 13.59 30.84 36.41
CA PRO A 525 15.04 31.05 36.55
C PRO A 525 15.89 29.88 36.07
N LEU A 526 15.36 28.69 36.10
CA LEU A 526 15.97 27.46 35.60
C LEU A 526 16.34 27.52 34.11
N TYR A 527 15.56 28.26 33.30
CA TYR A 527 15.81 28.41 31.88
C TYR A 527 17.15 29.10 31.57
N ASP A 528 17.47 30.17 32.31
CA ASP A 528 18.72 30.93 32.07
C ASP A 528 19.93 30.06 32.41
N ILE A 529 19.84 29.21 33.42
CA ILE A 529 20.91 28.31 33.85
C ILE A 529 21.07 27.18 32.80
N VAL A 530 19.96 26.58 32.31
CA VAL A 530 20.00 25.61 31.21
C VAL A 530 20.65 26.23 29.98
N ARG A 531 20.27 27.46 29.61
CA ARG A 531 20.83 28.19 28.48
C ARG A 531 22.33 28.43 28.60
N GLN A 532 22.82 28.72 29.80
CA GLN A 532 24.26 28.93 30.04
C GLN A 532 25.04 27.62 30.10
N SER A 533 24.40 26.53 30.53
CA SER A 533 25.01 25.20 30.67
C SER A 533 25.06 24.40 29.36
N THR A 534 24.23 24.74 28.37
CA THR A 534 24.18 24.07 27.08
C THR A 534 24.90 24.86 26.01
N ASN A 535 25.81 24.19 25.26
CA ASN A 535 26.49 24.79 24.11
C ASN A 535 25.59 24.94 22.87
N THR A 536 24.34 24.46 22.97
CA THR A 536 23.40 24.42 21.85
C THR A 536 22.43 25.58 21.93
N HIS A 537 22.29 26.33 20.85
CA HIS A 537 21.38 27.47 20.76
C HIS A 537 19.92 27.01 20.94
N ILE A 538 19.20 27.63 21.89
CA ILE A 538 17.76 27.41 22.09
C ILE A 538 17.02 28.45 21.23
N THR A 539 16.18 27.93 20.35
CA THR A 539 15.44 28.69 19.34
C THR A 539 14.06 29.13 19.86
N ASP A 540 13.46 30.12 19.23
CA ASP A 540 12.14 30.59 19.60
C ASP A 540 11.06 29.51 19.38
N PHE A 541 10.03 29.47 20.25
CA PHE A 541 8.97 28.47 20.28
C PHE A 541 8.20 28.40 18.96
N ASN A 542 7.79 29.56 18.42
CA ASN A 542 7.01 29.64 17.19
C ASN A 542 7.82 29.14 15.98
N LEU A 543 9.13 29.41 15.94
CA LEU A 543 9.98 28.90 14.87
C LEU A 543 10.16 27.39 14.98
N CYS A 544 10.26 26.85 16.20
CA CYS A 544 10.29 25.38 16.40
C CYS A 544 9.01 24.71 15.88
N LEU A 545 7.84 25.25 16.22
CA LEU A 545 6.56 24.75 15.70
C LEU A 545 6.48 24.86 14.18
N LEU A 546 6.88 25.98 13.60
CA LEU A 546 6.86 26.17 12.15
C LEU A 546 7.70 25.11 11.42
N ILE A 547 8.91 24.85 11.89
CA ILE A 547 9.78 23.83 11.26
C ILE A 547 9.20 22.41 11.43
N LEU A 548 8.65 22.09 12.61
CA LEU A 548 7.98 20.80 12.82
C LEU A 548 6.74 20.65 11.91
N CYS A 549 5.95 21.71 11.74
CA CYS A 549 4.83 21.72 10.79
C CYS A 549 5.31 21.53 9.33
N LEU A 550 6.45 22.12 8.96
CA LEU A 550 7.04 21.88 7.64
C LEU A 550 7.44 20.41 7.43
N HIS A 551 7.95 19.72 8.46
CA HIS A 551 8.20 18.27 8.38
C HIS A 551 6.91 17.48 8.16
N VAL A 552 5.83 17.85 8.87
CA VAL A 552 4.51 17.22 8.71
C VAL A 552 4.01 17.37 7.28
N VAL A 553 4.03 18.58 6.75
CA VAL A 553 3.57 18.89 5.38
C VAL A 553 4.45 18.18 4.34
N ALA A 554 5.77 18.26 4.50
CA ALA A 554 6.71 17.60 3.58
C ALA A 554 6.52 16.07 3.57
N GLY A 555 6.39 15.45 4.75
CA GLY A 555 6.12 14.02 4.86
C GLY A 555 4.81 13.61 4.18
N GLY A 556 3.73 14.36 4.41
CA GLY A 556 2.42 14.12 3.78
C GLY A 556 2.46 14.29 2.27
N MET A 557 3.12 15.34 1.77
CA MET A 557 3.29 15.58 0.32
C MET A 557 4.10 14.48 -0.35
N ILE A 558 5.21 14.05 0.25
CA ILE A 558 6.02 12.95 -0.29
C ILE A 558 5.19 11.68 -0.38
N ALA A 559 4.48 11.31 0.70
CA ALA A 559 3.61 10.14 0.69
C ALA A 559 2.54 10.23 -0.42
N TRP A 560 1.89 11.37 -0.57
CA TRP A 560 0.88 11.60 -1.60
C TRP A 560 1.46 11.52 -3.02
N ILE A 561 2.62 12.13 -3.27
CA ILE A 561 3.31 12.08 -4.58
C ILE A 561 3.65 10.64 -4.95
N PHE A 562 4.21 9.86 -4.01
CA PHE A 562 4.60 8.48 -4.28
C PHE A 562 3.39 7.57 -4.51
N VAL A 563 2.32 7.68 -3.73
CA VAL A 563 1.07 6.93 -3.97
C VAL A 563 0.42 7.33 -5.30
N THR A 564 0.48 8.61 -5.67
CA THR A 564 -0.01 9.09 -6.97
C THR A 564 0.83 8.56 -8.13
N ARG A 565 2.16 8.53 -7.98
CA ARG A 565 3.07 7.90 -8.96
C ARG A 565 2.81 6.39 -9.08
N MET A 566 2.56 5.72 -7.95
CA MET A 566 2.18 4.31 -7.93
C MET A 566 0.88 4.08 -8.71
N LYS A 567 -0.14 4.94 -8.53
CA LYS A 567 -1.38 4.88 -9.31
C LYS A 567 -1.11 4.98 -10.80
N ARG A 568 -0.32 5.97 -11.24
CA ARG A 568 0.05 6.13 -12.66
C ARG A 568 0.80 4.91 -13.21
N ALA A 569 1.82 4.44 -12.47
CA ALA A 569 2.61 3.27 -12.88
C ALA A 569 1.81 1.97 -12.95
N VAL A 570 0.71 1.89 -12.23
CA VAL A 570 -0.19 0.72 -12.21
C VAL A 570 -1.27 0.87 -13.32
N GLN A 571 -1.55 2.10 -13.78
CA GLN A 571 -2.51 2.40 -14.84
C GLN A 571 -1.84 2.52 -16.24
N SER A 572 -0.55 2.88 -16.32
CA SER A 572 0.29 2.84 -17.53
C SER A 572 0.81 1.42 -17.79
#